data_c34b89a9a4847458e8b635534a297dae
#
_entry.id   c34b89a9a4847458e8b635534a297dae
#
_cell.length_a   1.000
_cell.length_b   1.000
_cell.length_c   1.000
_cell.angle_alpha   90.00
_cell.angle_beta   90.00
_cell.angle_gamma   90.00
#
_symmetry.space_group_name_H-M   'P 1'
#
loop_
_entity.id
_entity.type
_entity.pdbx_description
1 polymer ?
#
loop_
_entity_poly.entity_id
_entity_poly.type
_entity_poly.pdbx_seq_one_letter_code
_entity_poly.pdbx_strand_id
1 'polypeptide(L)'
;TQILIDSRPIFSALAGVYGLEQIPANMIERVEVMRGGGSALFGSSAIAGTINIITKEPVRNSGQLTHTLTGIGGTSSWDNNTTLNASLVTDNHKAGLYIFGQNRERSGYDNDGDGYTELPKLKNQTVGFRSFIKTSTYSKLTFEYHHLSEFRRGGNKLNRPPHEADIAEQLQHTINSGGAKFDYFSPDEKQRLSVYASAQHTGRDSYYGGGQDVNAYGATTDFTWVTGSQYIYSFDKCFFMPADFTGGLEYNQDNLTDDMWGYNRYTKQEVRIASAFFQNEWKNKQWSFLLGGRLDKHNMVDHVIFSPRANLRYNPTENMNLRASYSFGFRAPQAFDEDLHIENVGGTVSMIELAKDLTEEKSQSLSISGDLYHRWGDFQGNLLIEGFYTSLSDVFALRQKGERDGIIINERYNEKGAKVYGLTLEGKIAYRSLLQLQAGVTMQKAEYKQA
;
A
#
# COMPACT_ATOMS: atom_id res chain seq x y z
N THR A 1 5.65 4.34 -1.46
CA THR A 1 4.35 4.28 -0.73
C THR A 1 4.11 2.86 -0.26
N GLN A 2 3.75 2.69 1.01
CA GLN A 2 3.41 1.38 1.57
C GLN A 2 1.90 1.13 1.50
N ILE A 3 1.51 -0.10 1.13
CA ILE A 3 0.13 -0.55 1.11
C ILE A 3 -0.10 -1.44 2.34
N LEU A 4 -1.21 -1.20 3.03
CA LEU A 4 -1.63 -1.95 4.22
C LEU A 4 -3.04 -2.49 4.03
N ILE A 5 -3.33 -3.64 4.62
CA ILE A 5 -4.70 -4.12 4.82
C ILE A 5 -4.97 -4.16 6.32
N ASP A 6 -5.99 -3.42 6.77
CA ASP A 6 -6.35 -3.27 8.19
C ASP A 6 -5.14 -2.95 9.08
N SER A 7 -4.31 -1.98 8.61
CA SER A 7 -3.08 -1.50 9.25
C SER A 7 -1.94 -2.53 9.34
N ARG A 8 -1.98 -3.62 8.56
CA ARG A 8 -0.95 -4.66 8.53
C ARG A 8 -0.18 -4.63 7.22
N PRO A 9 1.17 -4.62 7.26
CA PRO A 9 2.02 -4.60 6.07
C PRO A 9 2.20 -6.01 5.51
N ILE A 10 1.16 -6.55 4.86
CA ILE A 10 1.18 -7.90 4.27
C ILE A 10 1.63 -7.94 2.81
N PHE A 11 1.92 -6.78 2.23
CA PHE A 11 2.42 -6.70 0.88
C PHE A 11 3.94 -6.77 0.86
N SER A 12 4.43 -7.73 0.09
CA SER A 12 5.84 -7.92 -0.21
C SER A 12 6.37 -6.94 -1.25
N ALA A 13 7.64 -7.06 -1.56
CA ALA A 13 8.29 -6.37 -2.65
C ALA A 13 7.61 -6.61 -4.02
N LEU A 14 7.02 -7.81 -4.24
CA LEU A 14 6.28 -8.16 -5.47
C LEU A 14 4.97 -7.41 -5.66
N ALA A 15 4.36 -6.91 -4.58
CA ALA A 15 3.10 -6.19 -4.65
C ALA A 15 3.24 -4.71 -5.03
N GLY A 16 4.46 -4.24 -5.34
CA GLY A 16 4.73 -2.83 -5.61
C GLY A 16 4.04 -2.28 -6.84
N VAL A 17 3.94 -3.06 -7.90
CA VAL A 17 3.38 -2.64 -9.19
C VAL A 17 1.89 -2.98 -9.31
N TYR A 18 1.50 -4.23 -9.08
CA TYR A 18 0.13 -4.70 -9.33
C TYR A 18 -0.73 -4.82 -8.08
N GLY A 19 -0.15 -4.72 -6.89
CA GLY A 19 -0.82 -5.06 -5.63
C GLY A 19 -2.13 -4.33 -5.38
N LEU A 20 -2.24 -3.04 -5.72
CA LEU A 20 -3.48 -2.27 -5.57
C LEU A 20 -4.60 -2.77 -6.49
N GLU A 21 -4.28 -3.16 -7.73
CA GLU A 21 -5.27 -3.65 -8.69
C GLU A 21 -5.74 -5.07 -8.36
N GLN A 22 -4.98 -5.80 -7.59
CA GLN A 22 -5.29 -7.16 -7.15
C GLN A 22 -6.27 -7.20 -5.97
N ILE A 23 -6.50 -6.06 -5.29
CA ILE A 23 -7.43 -5.98 -4.17
C ILE A 23 -8.86 -5.79 -4.69
N PRO A 24 -9.78 -6.73 -4.43
CA PRO A 24 -11.15 -6.61 -4.89
C PRO A 24 -11.86 -5.42 -4.23
N ALA A 25 -12.36 -4.48 -5.05
CA ALA A 25 -13.04 -3.30 -4.53
C ALA A 25 -14.25 -3.61 -3.64
N ASN A 26 -14.89 -4.76 -3.85
CA ASN A 26 -16.04 -5.20 -3.07
C ASN A 26 -15.72 -5.63 -1.64
N MET A 27 -14.45 -5.92 -1.31
CA MET A 27 -14.04 -6.17 0.08
C MET A 27 -13.70 -4.88 0.84
N ILE A 28 -13.57 -3.74 0.15
CA ILE A 28 -13.10 -2.48 0.72
C ILE A 28 -14.27 -1.72 1.36
N GLU A 29 -14.12 -1.35 2.62
CA GLU A 29 -15.02 -0.42 3.31
C GLU A 29 -14.63 1.03 3.01
N ARG A 30 -13.34 1.35 3.19
CA ARG A 30 -12.74 2.66 2.90
C ARG A 30 -11.24 2.56 2.69
N VAL A 31 -10.68 3.58 2.10
CA VAL A 31 -9.23 3.75 1.93
C VAL A 31 -8.78 4.98 2.72
N GLU A 32 -7.77 4.80 3.55
CA GLU A 32 -7.14 5.86 4.33
C GLU A 32 -5.76 6.16 3.74
N VAL A 33 -5.54 7.40 3.33
CA VAL A 33 -4.26 7.83 2.74
C VAL A 33 -3.55 8.76 3.71
N MET A 34 -2.35 8.37 4.13
CA MET A 34 -1.45 9.23 4.90
C MET A 34 -0.32 9.72 3.99
N ARG A 35 -0.20 11.03 3.85
CA ARG A 35 0.85 11.69 3.06
C ARG A 35 2.10 11.90 3.91
N GLY A 36 3.26 11.90 3.26
CA GLY A 36 4.57 12.03 3.93
C GLY A 36 5.04 10.74 4.60
N GLY A 37 6.22 10.75 5.22
CA GLY A 37 6.81 9.57 5.83
C GLY A 37 5.92 8.94 6.90
N GLY A 38 5.66 7.65 6.78
CA GLY A 38 4.77 6.88 7.66
C GLY A 38 5.48 5.83 8.51
N SER A 39 6.82 5.74 8.43
CA SER A 39 7.57 4.64 9.02
C SER A 39 7.47 4.55 10.54
N ALA A 40 7.18 5.65 11.23
CA ALA A 40 6.96 5.66 12.67
C ALA A 40 5.77 4.80 13.14
N LEU A 41 4.81 4.52 12.27
CA LEU A 41 3.70 3.61 12.57
C LEU A 41 3.80 2.29 11.82
N PHE A 42 4.22 2.35 10.54
CA PHE A 42 4.06 1.25 9.59
C PHE A 42 5.38 0.66 9.11
N GLY A 43 6.54 1.18 9.59
CA GLY A 43 7.87 0.65 9.32
C GLY A 43 8.40 0.93 7.92
N SER A 44 9.20 0.01 7.40
CA SER A 44 9.87 0.10 6.10
C SER A 44 8.88 0.33 4.96
N SER A 45 9.35 0.97 3.88
CA SER A 45 8.60 1.29 2.65
C SER A 45 7.55 2.42 2.77
N ALA A 46 7.28 2.95 3.96
CA ALA A 46 6.40 4.10 4.16
C ALA A 46 7.10 5.45 3.96
N ILE A 47 8.05 5.51 3.02
CA ILE A 47 8.93 6.69 2.79
C ILE A 47 8.17 7.92 2.26
N ALA A 48 7.19 7.71 1.36
CA ALA A 48 6.40 8.78 0.73
C ALA A 48 4.97 8.86 1.26
N GLY A 49 4.54 7.87 2.03
CA GLY A 49 3.20 7.76 2.59
C GLY A 49 2.69 6.34 2.68
N THR A 50 1.46 6.20 3.14
CA THR A 50 0.79 4.92 3.34
C THR A 50 -0.62 4.95 2.76
N ILE A 51 -1.03 3.85 2.14
CA ILE A 51 -2.40 3.59 1.72
C ILE A 51 -2.91 2.42 2.57
N ASN A 52 -3.82 2.70 3.50
CA ASN A 52 -4.40 1.69 4.38
C ASN A 52 -5.80 1.34 3.89
N ILE A 53 -5.98 0.11 3.48
CA ILE A 53 -7.24 -0.43 2.99
C ILE A 53 -7.96 -1.07 4.16
N ILE A 54 -9.10 -0.50 4.55
CA ILE A 54 -9.95 -1.04 5.60
C ILE A 54 -11.00 -1.94 4.96
N THR A 55 -11.03 -3.18 5.41
CA THR A 55 -11.94 -4.20 4.86
C THR A 55 -13.30 -4.17 5.55
N LYS A 56 -14.36 -4.57 4.80
CA LYS A 56 -15.72 -4.65 5.33
C LYS A 56 -15.84 -5.67 6.45
N GLU A 57 -16.56 -5.30 7.50
CA GLU A 57 -16.97 -6.23 8.56
C GLU A 57 -18.45 -6.60 8.39
N PRO A 58 -18.84 -7.84 8.75
CA PRO A 58 -20.23 -8.24 8.77
C PRO A 58 -20.95 -7.54 9.94
N VAL A 59 -21.86 -6.60 9.63
CA VAL A 59 -22.62 -5.83 10.64
C VAL A 59 -24.11 -6.15 10.64
N ARG A 60 -24.64 -6.68 9.52
CA ARG A 60 -26.03 -7.07 9.32
C ARG A 60 -26.13 -8.13 8.23
N ASN A 61 -27.23 -8.86 8.21
CA ASN A 61 -27.53 -9.79 7.14
C ASN A 61 -27.81 -9.02 5.84
N SER A 62 -27.06 -9.33 4.80
CA SER A 62 -27.21 -8.68 3.48
C SER A 62 -26.58 -9.53 2.39
N GLY A 63 -27.03 -9.33 1.15
CA GLY A 63 -26.43 -9.91 -0.04
C GLY A 63 -26.49 -8.91 -1.19
N GLN A 64 -25.45 -8.89 -2.00
CA GLN A 64 -25.35 -8.03 -3.18
C GLN A 64 -24.65 -8.78 -4.30
N LEU A 65 -25.26 -8.79 -5.46
CA LEU A 65 -24.66 -9.21 -6.72
C LEU A 65 -24.59 -7.99 -7.64
N THR A 66 -23.42 -7.70 -8.18
CA THR A 66 -23.21 -6.59 -9.10
C THR A 66 -22.50 -7.08 -10.34
N HIS A 67 -23.00 -6.66 -11.50
CA HIS A 67 -22.33 -6.86 -12.77
C HIS A 67 -22.11 -5.52 -13.45
N THR A 68 -20.86 -5.25 -13.84
CA THR A 68 -20.46 -4.03 -14.57
C THR A 68 -19.88 -4.44 -15.91
N LEU A 69 -20.46 -3.89 -16.96
CA LEU A 69 -19.98 -4.04 -18.34
C LEU A 69 -19.48 -2.68 -18.81
N THR A 70 -18.21 -2.59 -19.17
CA THR A 70 -17.57 -1.36 -19.66
C THR A 70 -17.05 -1.55 -21.07
N GLY A 71 -17.57 -0.76 -22.03
CA GLY A 71 -16.98 -0.64 -23.37
C GLY A 71 -15.78 0.29 -23.36
N ILE A 72 -14.69 -0.11 -23.99
CA ILE A 72 -13.43 0.63 -23.98
C ILE A 72 -13.22 1.30 -25.33
N GLY A 73 -12.99 2.63 -25.32
CA GLY A 73 -12.60 3.42 -26.51
C GLY A 73 -13.57 3.39 -27.68
N GLY A 74 -14.84 2.97 -27.48
CA GLY A 74 -15.81 2.82 -28.56
C GLY A 74 -15.50 1.66 -29.54
N THR A 75 -14.65 0.74 -29.11
CA THR A 75 -14.20 -0.45 -29.88
C THR A 75 -14.98 -1.70 -29.48
N SER A 76 -14.57 -2.88 -29.97
CA SER A 76 -15.06 -4.19 -29.54
C SER A 76 -14.42 -4.69 -28.24
N SER A 77 -13.61 -3.87 -27.56
CA SER A 77 -12.96 -4.25 -26.30
C SER A 77 -13.87 -3.98 -25.10
N TRP A 78 -14.04 -4.99 -24.27
CA TRP A 78 -14.95 -4.98 -23.13
C TRP A 78 -14.24 -5.36 -21.85
N ASP A 79 -14.68 -4.76 -20.73
CA ASP A 79 -14.33 -5.16 -19.37
C ASP A 79 -15.61 -5.62 -18.66
N ASN A 80 -15.66 -6.90 -18.34
CA ASN A 80 -16.77 -7.54 -17.63
C ASN A 80 -16.34 -7.80 -16.19
N ASN A 81 -17.04 -7.25 -15.21
CA ASN A 81 -16.74 -7.43 -13.80
C ASN A 81 -18.00 -7.84 -13.03
N THR A 82 -18.03 -9.08 -12.54
CA THR A 82 -19.10 -9.60 -11.69
C THR A 82 -18.58 -9.75 -10.27
N THR A 83 -19.27 -9.17 -9.30
CA THR A 83 -18.94 -9.25 -7.87
C THR A 83 -20.13 -9.78 -7.06
N LEU A 84 -19.83 -10.61 -6.07
CA LEU A 84 -20.78 -11.14 -5.09
C LEU A 84 -20.31 -10.77 -3.69
N ASN A 85 -21.22 -10.27 -2.85
CA ASN A 85 -20.99 -10.06 -1.43
C ASN A 85 -22.14 -10.65 -0.63
N ALA A 86 -21.83 -11.33 0.46
CA ALA A 86 -22.81 -11.81 1.42
C ALA A 86 -22.31 -11.55 2.85
N SER A 87 -23.20 -11.05 3.69
CA SER A 87 -22.92 -10.80 5.11
C SER A 87 -23.98 -11.51 5.95
N LEU A 88 -23.54 -12.32 6.87
CA LEU A 88 -24.35 -13.06 7.82
C LEU A 88 -23.94 -12.70 9.24
N VAL A 89 -24.88 -12.38 10.08
CA VAL A 89 -24.65 -12.02 11.49
C VAL A 89 -25.66 -12.72 12.35
N THR A 90 -25.22 -13.29 13.45
CA THR A 90 -26.13 -13.92 14.43
C THR A 90 -27.00 -12.87 15.11
N ASP A 91 -28.23 -13.23 15.52
CA ASP A 91 -29.19 -12.31 16.17
C ASP A 91 -28.63 -11.63 17.41
N ASN A 92 -27.76 -12.30 18.15
CA ASN A 92 -27.08 -11.76 19.32
C ASN A 92 -25.81 -10.96 18.99
N HIS A 93 -25.49 -10.75 17.71
CA HIS A 93 -24.29 -10.07 17.22
C HIS A 93 -22.97 -10.58 17.81
N LYS A 94 -22.90 -11.86 18.21
CA LYS A 94 -21.69 -12.47 18.75
C LYS A 94 -20.79 -13.10 17.69
N ALA A 95 -21.34 -13.41 16.52
CA ALA A 95 -20.57 -13.92 15.40
C ALA A 95 -21.06 -13.34 14.09
N GLY A 96 -20.17 -13.18 13.13
CA GLY A 96 -20.51 -12.72 11.80
C GLY A 96 -19.54 -13.29 10.77
N LEU A 97 -20.03 -13.41 9.53
CA LEU A 97 -19.30 -13.90 8.36
C LEU A 97 -19.61 -12.99 7.18
N TYR A 98 -18.58 -12.42 6.57
CA TYR A 98 -18.63 -11.71 5.31
C TYR A 98 -17.91 -12.55 4.25
N ILE A 99 -18.60 -12.86 3.15
CA ILE A 99 -18.06 -13.59 2.00
C ILE A 99 -18.07 -12.64 0.81
N PHE A 100 -17.02 -12.66 0.03
CA PHE A 100 -16.93 -11.89 -1.21
C PHE A 100 -16.33 -12.73 -2.33
N GLY A 101 -16.71 -12.40 -3.55
CA GLY A 101 -16.17 -13.01 -4.77
C GLY A 101 -16.16 -12.02 -5.90
N GLN A 102 -15.22 -12.19 -6.83
CA GLN A 102 -15.10 -11.40 -8.05
C GLN A 102 -14.67 -12.29 -9.20
N ASN A 103 -15.26 -12.07 -10.36
CA ASN A 103 -14.76 -12.55 -11.66
C ASN A 103 -14.73 -11.37 -12.62
N ARG A 104 -13.54 -11.02 -13.08
CA ARG A 104 -13.30 -9.91 -14.02
C ARG A 104 -12.55 -10.42 -15.24
N GLU A 105 -13.06 -10.09 -16.41
CA GLU A 105 -12.43 -10.39 -17.69
C GLU A 105 -12.43 -9.13 -18.56
N ARG A 106 -11.25 -8.71 -19.00
CA ARG A 106 -11.05 -7.59 -19.91
C ARG A 106 -10.33 -8.04 -21.16
N SER A 107 -10.84 -7.64 -22.32
CA SER A 107 -10.13 -7.78 -23.59
C SER A 107 -8.92 -6.87 -23.63
N GLY A 108 -7.87 -7.26 -24.36
CA GLY A 108 -6.80 -6.32 -24.68
C GLY A 108 -7.32 -5.15 -25.51
N TYR A 109 -6.79 -3.96 -25.30
CA TYR A 109 -7.17 -2.73 -25.99
C TYR A 109 -5.94 -2.02 -26.56
N ASP A 110 -5.97 -1.84 -27.86
CA ASP A 110 -5.03 -1.09 -28.67
C ASP A 110 -5.70 0.25 -29.01
N ASN A 111 -5.15 1.36 -28.53
CA ASN A 111 -5.76 2.69 -28.63
C ASN A 111 -5.42 3.41 -29.94
N ASP A 112 -4.23 3.24 -30.46
CA ASP A 112 -3.73 3.97 -31.61
C ASP A 112 -3.65 3.11 -32.89
N GLY A 113 -3.94 1.81 -32.79
CA GLY A 113 -4.03 0.89 -33.92
C GLY A 113 -2.67 0.40 -34.42
N ASP A 114 -1.63 0.49 -33.60
CA ASP A 114 -0.29 0.04 -33.98
C ASP A 114 -0.08 -1.49 -33.79
N GLY A 115 -1.10 -2.17 -33.26
CA GLY A 115 -1.10 -3.61 -33.02
C GLY A 115 -0.62 -4.03 -31.65
N TYR A 116 -0.23 -3.07 -30.79
CA TYR A 116 0.16 -3.30 -29.40
C TYR A 116 -0.93 -2.80 -28.44
N THR A 117 -1.01 -3.38 -27.26
CA THR A 117 -2.05 -3.03 -26.29
C THR A 117 -1.56 -2.03 -25.24
N GLU A 118 -2.24 -0.89 -25.08
CA GLU A 118 -2.09 0.02 -23.94
C GLU A 118 -2.80 -0.53 -22.71
N LEU A 119 -3.89 -1.29 -22.90
CA LEU A 119 -4.52 -2.00 -21.77
C LEU A 119 -4.41 -3.51 -22.01
N PRO A 120 -3.73 -4.24 -21.11
CA PRO A 120 -3.53 -5.68 -21.29
C PRO A 120 -4.85 -6.44 -21.18
N LYS A 121 -4.91 -7.60 -21.83
CA LYS A 121 -5.92 -8.63 -21.55
C LYS A 121 -5.79 -9.04 -20.09
N LEU A 122 -6.90 -9.12 -19.38
CA LEU A 122 -6.96 -9.44 -17.95
C LEU A 122 -8.02 -10.50 -17.69
N LYS A 123 -7.67 -11.47 -16.84
CA LYS A 123 -8.63 -12.35 -16.19
C LYS A 123 -8.26 -12.41 -14.71
N ASN A 124 -9.18 -11.99 -13.84
CA ASN A 124 -8.98 -11.96 -12.40
C ASN A 124 -10.15 -12.65 -11.71
N GLN A 125 -9.84 -13.62 -10.86
CA GLN A 125 -10.82 -14.37 -10.07
C GLN A 125 -10.39 -14.31 -8.61
N THR A 126 -11.28 -13.81 -7.75
CA THR A 126 -11.02 -13.73 -6.31
C THR A 126 -12.19 -14.30 -5.53
N VAL A 127 -11.88 -15.01 -4.46
CA VAL A 127 -12.85 -15.43 -3.45
C VAL A 127 -12.24 -15.29 -2.07
N GLY A 128 -13.04 -14.86 -1.10
CA GLY A 128 -12.54 -14.72 0.26
C GLY A 128 -13.64 -14.55 1.28
N PHE A 129 -13.23 -14.53 2.54
CA PHE A 129 -14.12 -14.28 3.66
C PHE A 129 -13.42 -13.49 4.76
N ARG A 130 -14.24 -12.84 5.59
CA ARG A 130 -13.86 -12.27 6.88
C ARG A 130 -14.92 -12.65 7.91
N SER A 131 -14.50 -13.16 9.06
CA SER A 131 -15.39 -13.57 10.12
C SER A 131 -14.94 -13.00 11.45
N PHE A 132 -15.88 -12.84 12.36
CA PHE A 132 -15.56 -12.53 13.75
C PHE A 132 -16.38 -13.39 14.72
N ILE A 133 -15.80 -13.60 15.90
CA ILE A 133 -16.45 -14.23 17.04
C ILE A 133 -16.11 -13.37 18.29
N LYS A 134 -17.14 -12.87 18.98
CA LYS A 134 -16.98 -12.26 20.30
C LYS A 134 -16.88 -13.36 21.34
N THR A 135 -15.68 -13.57 21.87
CA THR A 135 -15.41 -14.59 22.88
C THR A 135 -15.89 -14.16 24.27
N SER A 136 -16.03 -12.85 24.48
CA SER A 136 -16.70 -12.23 25.64
C SER A 136 -17.29 -10.87 25.27
N THR A 137 -17.87 -10.15 26.24
CA THR A 137 -18.30 -8.76 26.07
C THR A 137 -17.12 -7.84 25.70
N TYR A 138 -15.92 -8.19 26.12
CA TYR A 138 -14.72 -7.38 26.02
C TYR A 138 -13.66 -7.95 25.05
N SER A 139 -13.95 -9.02 24.35
CA SER A 139 -12.98 -9.64 23.46
C SER A 139 -13.59 -10.16 22.16
N LYS A 140 -12.83 -10.00 21.08
CA LYS A 140 -13.19 -10.38 19.71
C LYS A 140 -12.03 -11.08 19.02
N LEU A 141 -12.30 -12.22 18.40
CA LEU A 141 -11.44 -12.87 17.42
C LEU A 141 -11.94 -12.53 16.02
N THR A 142 -11.04 -12.19 15.13
CA THR A 142 -11.30 -11.96 13.71
C THR A 142 -10.41 -12.88 12.88
N PHE A 143 -10.97 -13.50 11.86
CA PHE A 143 -10.28 -14.33 10.88
C PHE A 143 -10.59 -13.84 9.48
N GLU A 144 -9.61 -13.91 8.60
CA GLU A 144 -9.77 -13.56 7.19
C GLU A 144 -8.92 -14.45 6.30
N TYR A 145 -9.41 -14.68 5.10
CA TYR A 145 -8.68 -15.38 4.05
C TYR A 145 -9.23 -14.96 2.69
N HIS A 146 -8.33 -14.83 1.70
CA HIS A 146 -8.72 -14.75 0.31
C HIS A 146 -7.71 -15.46 -0.60
N HIS A 147 -8.25 -15.96 -1.69
CA HIS A 147 -7.52 -16.52 -2.81
C HIS A 147 -7.78 -15.67 -4.04
N LEU A 148 -6.70 -15.38 -4.79
CA LEU A 148 -6.75 -14.65 -6.05
C LEU A 148 -5.97 -15.44 -7.11
N SER A 149 -6.55 -15.57 -8.30
CA SER A 149 -5.88 -16.00 -9.53
C SER A 149 -6.02 -14.91 -10.56
N GLU A 150 -4.90 -14.44 -11.11
CA GLU A 150 -4.88 -13.38 -12.12
C GLU A 150 -3.99 -13.74 -13.28
N PHE A 151 -4.50 -13.54 -14.50
CA PHE A 151 -3.75 -13.62 -15.74
C PHE A 151 -3.77 -12.26 -16.42
N ARG A 152 -2.58 -11.76 -16.82
CA ARG A 152 -2.39 -10.54 -17.62
C ARG A 152 -1.57 -10.85 -18.85
N ARG A 153 -1.92 -10.22 -19.97
CA ARG A 153 -1.19 -10.37 -21.23
C ARG A 153 -1.26 -9.06 -22.02
N GLY A 154 -0.14 -8.36 -22.10
CA GLY A 154 0.09 -7.17 -22.92
C GLY A 154 1.02 -7.42 -24.10
N GLY A 155 1.17 -6.42 -24.96
CA GLY A 155 1.93 -6.46 -26.21
C GLY A 155 1.09 -6.81 -27.42
N ASN A 156 1.67 -7.50 -28.39
CA ASN A 156 0.96 -7.89 -29.61
C ASN A 156 0.69 -9.41 -29.69
N LYS A 157 0.00 -9.86 -30.73
CA LYS A 157 -0.30 -11.28 -31.00
C LYS A 157 -0.88 -12.01 -29.79
N LEU A 158 -1.86 -11.41 -29.11
CA LEU A 158 -2.45 -11.87 -27.82
C LEU A 158 -3.03 -13.29 -27.86
N ASN A 159 -3.26 -13.86 -29.02
CA ASN A 159 -3.78 -15.21 -29.25
C ASN A 159 -2.68 -16.28 -29.43
N ARG A 160 -1.42 -15.88 -29.35
CA ARG A 160 -0.25 -16.77 -29.47
C ARG A 160 0.51 -16.85 -28.14
N PRO A 161 1.38 -17.87 -27.96
CA PRO A 161 2.32 -17.89 -26.86
C PRO A 161 3.16 -16.59 -26.82
N PRO A 162 3.55 -16.10 -25.63
CA PRO A 162 4.22 -14.80 -25.53
C PRO A 162 5.56 -14.75 -26.26
N HIS A 163 6.30 -15.84 -26.35
CA HIS A 163 7.55 -15.94 -27.11
C HIS A 163 7.38 -15.93 -28.64
N GLU A 164 6.18 -15.95 -29.17
CA GLU A 164 5.89 -15.75 -30.61
C GLU A 164 5.48 -14.31 -30.92
N ALA A 165 5.36 -13.47 -29.91
CA ALA A 165 5.07 -12.05 -30.07
C ALA A 165 6.34 -11.24 -30.32
N ASP A 166 6.18 -10.07 -30.94
CA ASP A 166 7.31 -9.17 -31.15
C ASP A 166 7.69 -8.46 -29.86
N ILE A 167 6.70 -8.09 -29.04
CA ILE A 167 6.85 -7.64 -27.66
C ILE A 167 5.70 -8.24 -26.84
N ALA A 168 6.02 -8.80 -25.68
CA ALA A 168 5.04 -9.37 -24.79
C ALA A 168 5.42 -9.24 -23.31
N GLU A 169 4.43 -8.86 -22.51
CA GLU A 169 4.43 -9.06 -21.07
C GLU A 169 3.27 -10.01 -20.71
N GLN A 170 3.58 -11.11 -20.04
CA GLN A 170 2.57 -12.04 -19.55
C GLN A 170 2.85 -12.42 -18.11
N LEU A 171 1.82 -12.31 -17.26
CA LEU A 171 1.88 -12.66 -15.85
C LEU A 171 0.72 -13.58 -15.48
N GLN A 172 1.03 -14.61 -14.72
CA GLN A 172 0.05 -15.44 -14.04
C GLN A 172 0.34 -15.41 -12.55
N HIS A 173 -0.53 -14.77 -11.78
CA HIS A 173 -0.43 -14.71 -10.32
C HIS A 173 -1.38 -15.70 -9.65
N THR A 174 -0.89 -16.32 -8.58
CA THR A 174 -1.69 -17.07 -7.62
C THR A 174 -1.36 -16.55 -6.23
N ILE A 175 -2.31 -15.93 -5.56
CA ILE A 175 -2.13 -15.30 -4.25
C ILE A 175 -3.07 -15.97 -3.25
N ASN A 176 -2.51 -16.38 -2.11
CA ASN A 176 -3.25 -16.83 -0.94
C ASN A 176 -2.85 -15.95 0.23
N SER A 177 -3.81 -15.23 0.82
CA SER A 177 -3.57 -14.33 1.93
C SER A 177 -4.59 -14.57 3.04
N GLY A 178 -4.14 -14.48 4.29
CA GLY A 178 -5.02 -14.66 5.42
C GLY A 178 -4.42 -14.16 6.72
N GLY A 179 -5.26 -14.09 7.76
CA GLY A 179 -4.82 -13.62 9.05
C GLY A 179 -5.83 -13.86 10.16
N ALA A 180 -5.34 -13.68 11.38
CA ALA A 180 -6.12 -13.72 12.60
C ALA A 180 -5.76 -12.52 13.47
N LYS A 181 -6.76 -11.98 14.18
CA LYS A 181 -6.59 -10.88 15.13
C LYS A 181 -7.43 -11.13 16.37
N PHE A 182 -6.83 -10.94 17.54
CA PHE A 182 -7.49 -10.91 18.83
C PHE A 182 -7.48 -9.48 19.38
N ASP A 183 -8.65 -8.96 19.70
CA ASP A 183 -8.82 -7.68 20.35
C ASP A 183 -9.43 -7.88 21.75
N TYR A 184 -8.85 -7.24 22.75
CA TYR A 184 -9.35 -7.18 24.12
C TYR A 184 -9.51 -5.72 24.55
N PHE A 185 -10.59 -5.43 25.26
CA PHE A 185 -10.92 -4.13 25.86
C PHE A 185 -11.17 -4.33 27.35
N SER A 186 -10.59 -3.50 28.19
CA SER A 186 -10.89 -3.56 29.63
C SER A 186 -12.31 -3.07 29.92
N PRO A 187 -12.94 -3.54 31.00
CA PRO A 187 -14.30 -3.08 31.42
C PRO A 187 -14.41 -1.58 31.67
N ASP A 188 -13.31 -0.93 32.04
CA ASP A 188 -13.22 0.51 32.27
C ASP A 188 -12.91 1.32 30.99
N GLU A 189 -12.83 0.64 29.83
CA GLU A 189 -12.51 1.19 28.51
C GLU A 189 -11.13 1.88 28.40
N LYS A 190 -10.30 1.80 29.45
CA LYS A 190 -8.98 2.45 29.48
C LYS A 190 -7.89 1.66 28.79
N GLN A 191 -8.06 0.35 28.65
CA GLN A 191 -7.05 -0.53 28.09
C GLN A 191 -7.57 -1.24 26.84
N ARG A 192 -6.72 -1.30 25.82
CA ARG A 192 -6.97 -2.11 24.62
C ARG A 192 -5.70 -2.86 24.28
N LEU A 193 -5.83 -4.18 24.09
CA LEU A 193 -4.78 -5.04 23.58
C LEU A 193 -5.24 -5.64 22.26
N SER A 194 -4.40 -5.53 21.24
CA SER A 194 -4.56 -6.23 19.96
C SER A 194 -3.37 -7.11 19.71
N VAL A 195 -3.59 -8.36 19.33
CA VAL A 195 -2.55 -9.29 18.86
C VAL A 195 -2.98 -9.81 17.51
N TYR A 196 -2.07 -9.85 16.55
CA TYR A 196 -2.38 -10.28 15.18
C TYR A 196 -1.26 -11.09 14.55
N ALA A 197 -1.64 -11.92 13.61
CA ALA A 197 -0.75 -12.58 12.67
C ALA A 197 -1.41 -12.63 11.30
N SER A 198 -0.64 -12.40 10.24
CA SER A 198 -1.10 -12.51 8.85
C SER A 198 0.01 -13.09 7.99
N ALA A 199 -0.36 -13.80 6.94
CA ALA A 199 0.58 -14.34 5.97
C ALA A 199 0.02 -14.24 4.56
N GLN A 200 0.90 -14.08 3.59
CA GLN A 200 0.60 -14.10 2.16
C GLN A 200 1.62 -14.95 1.42
N HIS A 201 1.13 -15.81 0.55
CA HIS A 201 1.93 -16.55 -0.41
C HIS A 201 1.54 -16.11 -1.81
N THR A 202 2.52 -15.68 -2.59
CA THR A 202 2.37 -15.27 -3.99
C THR A 202 3.24 -16.20 -4.85
N GLY A 203 2.62 -16.86 -5.82
CA GLY A 203 3.30 -17.51 -6.94
C GLY A 203 3.06 -16.69 -8.20
N ARG A 204 4.10 -16.47 -9.00
CA ARG A 204 4.02 -15.75 -10.27
C ARG A 204 4.81 -16.49 -11.32
N ASP A 205 4.15 -16.86 -12.43
CA ASP A 205 4.82 -17.19 -13.68
C ASP A 205 4.84 -15.93 -14.54
N SER A 206 6.00 -15.62 -15.13
CA SER A 206 6.22 -14.39 -15.88
C SER A 206 6.86 -14.65 -17.24
N TYR A 207 6.57 -13.76 -18.17
CA TYR A 207 7.30 -13.60 -19.43
C TYR A 207 7.46 -12.10 -19.68
N TYR A 208 8.69 -11.66 -19.86
CA TYR A 208 9.02 -10.27 -20.21
C TYR A 208 9.96 -10.30 -21.41
N GLY A 209 9.43 -10.25 -22.63
CA GLY A 209 10.26 -10.47 -23.79
C GLY A 209 9.90 -9.65 -25.02
N GLY A 210 10.92 -9.41 -25.85
CA GLY A 210 10.82 -8.83 -27.18
C GLY A 210 11.60 -9.65 -28.19
N GLY A 211 11.30 -9.48 -29.49
CA GLY A 211 12.03 -10.18 -30.56
C GLY A 211 11.85 -11.69 -30.54
N GLN A 212 10.72 -12.20 -30.00
CA GLN A 212 10.40 -13.63 -29.93
C GLN A 212 11.39 -14.45 -29.08
N ASP A 213 11.80 -13.85 -27.97
CA ASP A 213 12.79 -14.43 -27.05
C ASP A 213 12.24 -15.60 -26.24
N VAL A 214 12.72 -16.80 -26.47
CA VAL A 214 12.34 -18.01 -25.73
C VAL A 214 12.93 -18.10 -24.32
N ASN A 215 13.91 -17.22 -23.99
CA ASN A 215 14.59 -17.21 -22.70
C ASN A 215 13.92 -16.30 -21.66
N ALA A 216 12.93 -15.48 -22.05
CA ALA A 216 12.34 -14.47 -21.20
C ALA A 216 11.28 -14.98 -20.22
N TYR A 217 11.21 -16.28 -20.01
CA TYR A 217 10.35 -16.91 -19.00
C TYR A 217 10.99 -16.92 -17.62
N GLY A 218 10.15 -16.70 -16.60
CA GLY A 218 10.56 -16.74 -15.20
C GLY A 218 9.46 -17.20 -14.28
N ALA A 219 9.85 -17.60 -13.08
CA ALA A 219 8.95 -17.95 -11.99
C ALA A 219 9.40 -17.28 -10.70
N THR A 220 8.46 -16.67 -9.99
CA THR A 220 8.71 -16.00 -8.71
C THR A 220 7.83 -16.61 -7.65
N THR A 221 8.40 -16.87 -6.48
CA THR A 221 7.65 -17.22 -5.26
C THR A 221 8.01 -16.27 -4.16
N ASP A 222 6.99 -15.85 -3.41
CA ASP A 222 7.15 -14.91 -2.32
C ASP A 222 6.24 -15.30 -1.16
N PHE A 223 6.82 -15.42 0.02
CA PHE A 223 6.10 -15.70 1.25
C PHE A 223 6.40 -14.65 2.30
N THR A 224 5.41 -13.80 2.53
CA THR A 224 5.46 -12.75 3.56
C THR A 224 4.58 -13.14 4.74
N TRP A 225 5.07 -12.93 5.96
CA TRP A 225 4.25 -13.01 7.16
C TRP A 225 4.60 -11.94 8.16
N VAL A 226 3.60 -11.51 8.92
CA VAL A 226 3.73 -10.50 9.95
C VAL A 226 2.99 -10.94 11.21
N THR A 227 3.58 -10.72 12.36
CA THR A 227 2.93 -10.86 13.66
C THR A 227 3.23 -9.65 14.52
N GLY A 228 2.28 -9.26 15.35
CA GLY A 228 2.49 -8.10 16.21
C GLY A 228 1.49 -8.00 17.33
N SER A 229 1.80 -7.10 18.24
CA SER A 229 0.94 -6.72 19.34
C SER A 229 0.94 -5.21 19.50
N GLN A 230 -0.21 -4.68 19.90
CA GLN A 230 -0.39 -3.28 20.21
C GLN A 230 -1.18 -3.15 21.50
N TYR A 231 -0.69 -2.34 22.42
CA TYR A 231 -1.35 -2.00 23.66
C TYR A 231 -1.62 -0.50 23.71
N ILE A 232 -2.83 -0.13 24.07
CA ILE A 232 -3.25 1.26 24.27
C ILE A 232 -3.70 1.42 25.69
N TYR A 233 -3.27 2.51 26.34
CA TYR A 233 -3.74 2.92 27.66
C TYR A 233 -4.17 4.38 27.67
N SER A 234 -5.40 4.64 28.08
CA SER A 234 -5.96 5.98 28.20
C SER A 234 -5.83 6.50 29.63
N PHE A 235 -4.99 7.51 29.80
CA PHE A 235 -4.77 8.20 31.07
C PHE A 235 -5.79 9.33 31.24
N ASP A 236 -6.47 9.41 32.40
CA ASP A 236 -7.27 10.59 32.75
C ASP A 236 -6.41 11.86 32.78
N LYS A 237 -5.14 11.71 33.21
CA LYS A 237 -4.12 12.74 33.17
C LYS A 237 -2.73 12.11 33.12
N CYS A 238 -1.94 12.56 32.15
CA CYS A 238 -0.52 12.21 32.01
C CYS A 238 0.28 13.50 31.91
N PHE A 239 1.07 13.82 32.94
CA PHE A 239 1.77 15.10 33.13
C PHE A 239 0.79 16.30 33.26
N PHE A 240 0.31 16.87 32.14
CA PHE A 240 -0.41 18.14 32.12
C PHE A 240 -1.84 18.03 31.56
N MET A 241 -2.18 16.96 30.80
CA MET A 241 -3.54 16.76 30.28
C MET A 241 -3.85 15.27 30.05
N PRO A 242 -5.11 14.90 29.75
CA PRO A 242 -5.45 13.52 29.37
C PRO A 242 -4.61 13.05 28.21
N ALA A 243 -4.25 11.75 28.16
CA ALA A 243 -3.41 11.21 27.12
C ALA A 243 -3.73 9.76 26.81
N ASP A 244 -3.50 9.37 25.54
CA ASP A 244 -3.51 8.00 25.09
C ASP A 244 -2.08 7.55 24.75
N PHE A 245 -1.58 6.61 25.53
CA PHE A 245 -0.33 5.91 25.21
C PHE A 245 -0.63 4.73 24.28
N THR A 246 0.18 4.57 23.24
CA THR A 246 0.17 3.39 22.37
C THR A 246 1.59 2.85 22.28
N GLY A 247 1.76 1.55 22.51
CA GLY A 247 3.03 0.86 22.32
C GLY A 247 2.82 -0.51 21.73
N GLY A 248 3.81 -1.05 21.04
CA GLY A 248 3.69 -2.35 20.43
C GLY A 248 5.00 -2.91 19.92
N LEU A 249 4.93 -4.20 19.58
CA LEU A 249 5.99 -4.97 18.96
C LEU A 249 5.47 -5.57 17.66
N GLU A 250 6.34 -5.66 16.68
CA GLU A 250 6.01 -6.27 15.38
C GLU A 250 7.23 -7.03 14.84
N TYR A 251 6.98 -8.17 14.23
CA TYR A 251 7.96 -8.89 13.45
C TYR A 251 7.40 -9.17 12.06
N ASN A 252 8.18 -8.85 11.03
CA ASN A 252 7.87 -9.07 9.64
C ASN A 252 8.98 -9.88 8.99
N GLN A 253 8.60 -10.87 8.17
CA GLN A 253 9.53 -11.64 7.36
C GLN A 253 8.97 -11.81 5.95
N ASP A 254 9.86 -11.66 4.96
CA ASP A 254 9.59 -11.80 3.55
C ASP A 254 10.66 -12.70 2.92
N ASN A 255 10.23 -13.76 2.23
CA ASN A 255 11.10 -14.73 1.57
C ASN A 255 10.76 -14.76 0.09
N LEU A 256 11.61 -14.14 -0.70
CA LEU A 256 11.49 -14.03 -2.15
C LEU A 256 12.48 -14.98 -2.84
N THR A 257 11.99 -15.69 -3.85
CA THR A 257 12.81 -16.37 -4.85
C THR A 257 12.32 -16.02 -6.24
N ASP A 258 13.22 -15.65 -7.13
CA ASP A 258 12.93 -15.34 -8.53
C ASP A 258 13.93 -16.07 -9.41
N ASP A 259 13.44 -16.87 -10.32
CA ASP A 259 14.22 -17.69 -11.24
C ASP A 259 13.85 -17.37 -12.69
N MET A 260 14.82 -16.81 -13.42
CA MET A 260 14.75 -16.60 -14.87
C MET A 260 15.77 -17.49 -15.56
N TRP A 261 15.40 -18.77 -15.67
CA TRP A 261 16.29 -19.83 -16.08
C TRP A 261 16.94 -19.65 -17.46
N GLY A 262 16.24 -19.04 -18.43
CA GLY A 262 16.78 -18.77 -19.75
C GLY A 262 17.93 -17.78 -19.76
N TYR A 263 18.00 -16.92 -18.75
CA TYR A 263 19.09 -15.95 -18.52
C TYR A 263 20.02 -16.35 -17.39
N ASN A 264 19.84 -17.54 -16.82
CA ASN A 264 20.62 -18.02 -15.67
C ASN A 264 20.67 -17.01 -14.50
N ARG A 265 19.55 -16.29 -14.28
CA ARG A 265 19.40 -15.33 -13.21
C ARG A 265 18.55 -15.97 -12.09
N TYR A 266 19.15 -16.12 -10.94
CA TYR A 266 18.49 -16.60 -9.75
C TYR A 266 18.67 -15.58 -8.61
N THR A 267 17.56 -15.07 -8.10
CA THR A 267 17.54 -14.15 -6.96
C THR A 267 16.86 -14.83 -5.79
N LYS A 268 17.56 -14.87 -4.65
CA LYS A 268 16.99 -15.31 -3.37
C LYS A 268 17.22 -14.23 -2.33
N GLN A 269 16.15 -13.77 -1.71
CA GLN A 269 16.21 -12.73 -0.69
C GLN A 269 15.35 -13.12 0.51
N GLU A 270 15.90 -12.89 1.70
CA GLU A 270 15.18 -12.99 2.94
C GLU A 270 15.28 -11.65 3.68
N VAL A 271 14.15 -11.02 3.89
CA VAL A 271 14.00 -9.80 4.69
C VAL A 271 13.39 -10.15 6.04
N ARG A 272 14.02 -9.69 7.12
CA ARG A 272 13.54 -9.86 8.50
C ARG A 272 13.60 -8.51 9.22
N ILE A 273 12.49 -8.10 9.80
CA ILE A 273 12.38 -6.82 10.50
C ILE A 273 11.77 -7.06 11.87
N ALA A 274 12.52 -6.80 12.92
CA ALA A 274 12.03 -6.76 14.30
C ALA A 274 11.82 -5.30 14.71
N SER A 275 10.66 -4.97 15.26
CA SER A 275 10.26 -3.59 15.49
C SER A 275 9.64 -3.40 16.88
N ALA A 276 9.91 -2.24 17.46
CA ALA A 276 9.22 -1.73 18.63
C ALA A 276 8.77 -0.29 18.36
N PHE A 277 7.51 0.03 18.66
CA PHE A 277 6.98 1.38 18.45
C PHE A 277 6.25 1.87 19.70
N PHE A 278 6.25 3.18 19.85
CA PHE A 278 5.56 3.86 20.94
C PHE A 278 5.15 5.26 20.51
N GLN A 279 4.03 5.71 21.06
CA GLN A 279 3.59 7.11 20.94
C GLN A 279 2.71 7.48 22.13
N ASN A 280 2.67 8.75 22.43
CA ASN A 280 1.74 9.33 23.38
C ASN A 280 1.05 10.56 22.77
N GLU A 281 -0.28 10.58 22.83
CA GLU A 281 -1.09 11.70 22.38
C GLU A 281 -1.75 12.36 23.59
N TRP A 282 -1.32 13.57 23.93
CA TRP A 282 -1.99 14.44 24.90
C TRP A 282 -3.05 15.25 24.20
N LYS A 283 -4.30 15.20 24.67
CA LYS A 283 -5.38 15.88 23.96
C LYS A 283 -6.45 16.45 24.87
N ASN A 284 -6.99 17.60 24.44
CA ASN A 284 -8.21 18.20 24.94
C ASN A 284 -9.01 18.80 23.76
N LYS A 285 -10.03 19.60 24.03
CA LYS A 285 -10.87 20.20 22.98
C LYS A 285 -10.09 21.11 22.04
N GLN A 286 -9.11 21.89 22.55
CA GLN A 286 -8.36 22.88 21.77
C GLN A 286 -7.04 22.32 21.24
N TRP A 287 -6.35 21.48 21.98
CA TRP A 287 -5.00 21.02 21.69
C TRP A 287 -4.92 19.52 21.55
N SER A 288 -4.08 19.04 20.65
CA SER A 288 -3.55 17.69 20.64
C SER A 288 -2.06 17.73 20.29
N PHE A 289 -1.26 17.07 21.13
CA PHE A 289 0.17 16.85 20.92
C PHE A 289 0.42 15.36 20.82
N LEU A 290 1.01 14.91 19.74
CA LEU A 290 1.43 13.54 19.59
C LEU A 290 2.96 13.52 19.41
N LEU A 291 3.62 12.74 20.23
CA LEU A 291 5.03 12.39 20.08
C LEU A 291 5.17 10.88 20.06
N GLY A 292 5.97 10.36 19.15
CA GLY A 292 6.22 8.94 19.05
C GLY A 292 7.41 8.60 18.20
N GLY A 293 7.71 7.32 18.15
CA GLY A 293 8.79 6.78 17.34
C GLY A 293 8.73 5.28 17.23
N ARG A 294 9.49 4.77 16.28
CA ARG A 294 9.67 3.34 16.03
C ARG A 294 11.15 3.02 15.88
N LEU A 295 11.54 1.90 16.41
CA LEU A 295 12.84 1.29 16.27
C LEU A 295 12.68 0.05 15.40
N ASP A 296 13.40 0.00 14.29
CA ASP A 296 13.41 -1.13 13.36
C ASP A 296 14.82 -1.72 13.28
N LYS A 297 14.96 -3.02 13.53
CA LYS A 297 16.16 -3.78 13.20
C LYS A 297 15.88 -4.61 11.96
N HIS A 298 16.39 -4.13 10.83
CA HIS A 298 16.33 -4.78 9.53
C HIS A 298 17.60 -5.62 9.32
N ASN A 299 17.47 -6.86 8.81
CA ASN A 299 18.64 -7.74 8.62
C ASN A 299 19.61 -7.26 7.53
N MET A 300 19.14 -6.44 6.58
CA MET A 300 19.99 -5.87 5.51
C MET A 300 20.57 -4.49 5.87
N VAL A 301 20.38 -4.03 7.11
CA VAL A 301 20.93 -2.75 7.60
C VAL A 301 21.66 -3.00 8.91
N ASP A 302 22.92 -2.55 9.01
CA ASP A 302 23.80 -2.87 10.14
C ASP A 302 23.37 -2.22 11.45
N HIS A 303 22.69 -1.07 11.40
CA HIS A 303 22.25 -0.31 12.58
C HIS A 303 20.72 -0.44 12.80
N VAL A 304 20.28 0.02 13.95
CA VAL A 304 18.84 0.17 14.26
C VAL A 304 18.37 1.50 13.68
N ILE A 305 17.28 1.46 12.93
CA ILE A 305 16.68 2.65 12.32
C ILE A 305 15.67 3.23 13.31
N PHE A 306 15.81 4.50 13.65
CA PHE A 306 14.86 5.23 14.48
C PHE A 306 14.00 6.16 13.62
N SER A 307 12.68 6.00 13.68
CA SER A 307 11.70 6.76 12.90
C SER A 307 10.84 7.61 13.84
N PRO A 308 11.20 8.89 14.12
CA PRO A 308 10.41 9.78 14.95
C PRO A 308 9.20 10.35 14.22
N ARG A 309 8.16 10.72 15.00
CA ARG A 309 7.03 11.51 14.53
C ARG A 309 6.54 12.47 15.61
N ALA A 310 6.02 13.61 15.16
CA ALA A 310 5.38 14.60 16.01
C ALA A 310 4.21 15.23 15.27
N ASN A 311 3.06 15.35 15.93
CA ASN A 311 1.90 16.07 15.39
C ASN A 311 1.40 17.06 16.43
N LEU A 312 1.02 18.23 15.95
CA LEU A 312 0.37 19.27 16.71
C LEU A 312 -0.94 19.61 16.05
N ARG A 313 -2.03 19.66 16.81
CA ARG A 313 -3.31 20.23 16.39
C ARG A 313 -3.71 21.31 17.38
N TYR A 314 -4.18 22.43 16.83
CA TYR A 314 -4.74 23.54 17.59
C TYR A 314 -6.06 23.98 16.98
N ASN A 315 -7.13 23.96 17.78
CA ASN A 315 -8.46 24.43 17.41
C ASN A 315 -8.73 25.75 18.15
N PRO A 316 -8.38 26.92 17.60
CA PRO A 316 -8.65 28.20 18.24
C PRO A 316 -10.15 28.44 18.42
N THR A 317 -10.95 27.93 17.50
CA THR A 317 -12.41 27.96 17.53
C THR A 317 -12.96 26.60 17.07
N GLU A 318 -14.26 26.36 17.21
CA GLU A 318 -14.93 25.15 16.71
C GLU A 318 -14.90 25.03 15.18
N ASN A 319 -14.69 26.17 14.50
CA ASN A 319 -14.70 26.27 13.03
C ASN A 319 -13.30 26.35 12.42
N MET A 320 -12.24 26.31 13.21
CA MET A 320 -10.88 26.43 12.72
C MET A 320 -9.99 25.34 13.33
N ASN A 321 -9.27 24.61 12.45
CA ASN A 321 -8.35 23.58 12.83
C ASN A 321 -6.99 23.84 12.18
N LEU A 322 -5.97 24.06 12.99
CA LEU A 322 -4.59 24.21 12.56
C LEU A 322 -3.82 22.95 12.90
N ARG A 323 -3.00 22.46 11.98
CA ARG A 323 -2.17 21.26 12.16
C ARG A 323 -0.75 21.51 11.69
N ALA A 324 0.20 20.93 12.42
CA ALA A 324 1.57 20.77 11.97
C ALA A 324 2.00 19.33 12.21
N SER A 325 2.71 18.74 11.27
CA SER A 325 3.21 17.38 11.41
C SER A 325 4.65 17.27 10.94
N TYR A 326 5.42 16.48 11.66
CA TYR A 326 6.74 16.03 11.27
C TYR A 326 6.75 14.50 11.28
N SER A 327 7.33 13.90 10.25
CA SER A 327 7.47 12.45 10.17
C SER A 327 8.74 12.04 9.43
N PHE A 328 9.28 10.92 9.86
CA PHE A 328 10.39 10.25 9.20
C PHE A 328 9.89 9.00 8.46
N GLY A 329 10.51 8.70 7.33
CA GLY A 329 10.28 7.49 6.56
C GLY A 329 11.57 6.90 6.05
N PHE A 330 11.59 5.59 5.83
CA PHE A 330 12.71 4.91 5.19
C PHE A 330 12.24 3.81 4.25
N ARG A 331 13.11 3.40 3.34
CA ARG A 331 12.96 2.26 2.46
C ARG A 331 14.25 1.45 2.51
N ALA A 332 14.15 0.17 2.85
CA ALA A 332 15.31 -0.69 3.01
C ALA A 332 15.97 -1.06 1.66
N PRO A 333 17.27 -1.42 1.66
CA PRO A 333 18.02 -1.79 0.45
C PRO A 333 17.73 -3.24 0.03
N GLN A 334 16.47 -3.53 -0.32
CA GLN A 334 16.01 -4.83 -0.78
C GLN A 334 15.68 -4.80 -2.29
N ALA A 335 15.57 -5.96 -2.92
CA ALA A 335 15.06 -6.06 -4.27
C ALA A 335 13.56 -5.75 -4.30
N PHE A 336 13.14 -5.03 -5.30
CA PHE A 336 11.75 -4.68 -5.56
C PHE A 336 11.31 -5.32 -6.88
N ASP A 337 10.01 -5.27 -7.16
CA ASP A 337 9.44 -5.89 -8.36
C ASP A 337 10.09 -5.39 -9.66
N GLU A 338 10.41 -4.10 -9.72
CA GLU A 338 11.12 -3.51 -10.86
C GLU A 338 12.53 -4.09 -11.08
N ASP A 339 13.18 -4.61 -10.03
CA ASP A 339 14.50 -5.25 -10.15
C ASP A 339 14.42 -6.66 -10.69
N LEU A 340 13.24 -7.26 -10.69
CA LEU A 340 12.99 -8.63 -11.16
C LEU A 340 12.60 -8.65 -12.64
N HIS A 341 12.26 -7.51 -13.22
CA HIS A 341 11.96 -7.42 -14.64
C HIS A 341 13.24 -7.52 -15.48
N ILE A 342 13.14 -8.20 -16.62
CA ILE A 342 14.11 -8.09 -17.68
C ILE A 342 13.55 -7.11 -18.70
N GLU A 343 14.21 -5.98 -18.87
CA GLU A 343 13.84 -5.05 -19.93
C GLU A 343 14.38 -5.55 -21.27
N ASN A 344 13.51 -5.81 -22.21
CA ASN A 344 13.87 -6.24 -23.55
C ASN A 344 13.12 -5.40 -24.61
N VAL A 345 13.22 -4.09 -24.49
CA VAL A 345 12.67 -3.17 -25.48
C VAL A 345 13.73 -2.90 -26.56
N GLY A 346 13.40 -3.20 -27.81
CA GLY A 346 14.33 -2.99 -28.96
C GLY A 346 15.43 -4.04 -29.10
N GLY A 347 15.33 -5.19 -28.43
CA GLY A 347 16.24 -6.32 -28.59
C GLY A 347 17.47 -6.32 -27.70
N THR A 348 17.57 -5.37 -26.76
CA THR A 348 18.65 -5.34 -25.77
C THR A 348 18.10 -5.72 -24.41
N VAL A 349 18.64 -6.77 -23.81
CA VAL A 349 18.27 -7.23 -22.47
C VAL A 349 19.01 -6.41 -21.41
N SER A 350 18.33 -5.94 -20.37
CA SER A 350 18.95 -5.32 -19.22
C SER A 350 18.50 -5.97 -17.91
N MET A 351 19.40 -6.01 -16.92
CA MET A 351 19.17 -6.55 -15.59
C MET A 351 19.67 -5.59 -14.54
N ILE A 352 19.04 -5.61 -13.34
CA ILE A 352 19.42 -4.78 -12.21
C ILE A 352 20.09 -5.64 -11.15
N GLU A 353 21.28 -5.21 -10.72
CA GLU A 353 22.00 -5.74 -9.54
C GLU A 353 22.00 -4.69 -8.42
N LEU A 354 21.99 -5.11 -7.14
CA LEU A 354 22.11 -4.22 -6.00
C LEU A 354 23.60 -3.95 -5.70
N ALA A 355 23.95 -2.68 -5.45
CA ALA A 355 25.31 -2.32 -5.00
C ALA A 355 25.59 -2.92 -3.62
N LYS A 356 26.84 -3.33 -3.39
CA LYS A 356 27.24 -3.98 -2.13
C LYS A 356 27.18 -3.05 -0.91
N ASP A 357 27.30 -1.75 -1.15
CA ASP A 357 27.27 -0.67 -0.17
C ASP A 357 25.90 0.05 -0.12
N LEU A 358 24.88 -0.54 -0.74
CA LEU A 358 23.53 0.03 -0.75
C LEU A 358 22.97 0.12 0.68
N THR A 359 22.56 1.32 1.08
CA THR A 359 21.94 1.62 2.37
C THR A 359 20.48 2.03 2.19
N GLU A 360 19.76 2.21 3.28
CA GLU A 360 18.35 2.62 3.22
C GLU A 360 18.19 4.06 2.69
N GLU A 361 17.17 4.28 1.84
CA GLU A 361 16.66 5.62 1.55
C GLU A 361 15.95 6.19 2.76
N LYS A 362 16.07 7.50 2.98
CA LYS A 362 15.46 8.23 4.10
C LYS A 362 14.62 9.39 3.61
N SER A 363 13.51 9.66 4.29
CA SER A 363 12.72 10.87 4.09
C SER A 363 12.43 11.58 5.41
N GLN A 364 12.39 12.90 5.35
CA GLN A 364 11.90 13.77 6.41
C GLN A 364 10.80 14.65 5.81
N SER A 365 9.61 14.57 6.36
CA SER A 365 8.44 15.29 5.89
C SER A 365 7.93 16.25 6.95
N LEU A 366 7.66 17.48 6.56
CA LEU A 366 7.00 18.51 7.33
C LEU A 366 5.75 18.95 6.59
N SER A 367 4.59 19.02 7.27
CA SER A 367 3.41 19.68 6.73
C SER A 367 2.77 20.62 7.74
N ILE A 368 2.15 21.68 7.23
CA ILE A 368 1.38 22.65 8.00
C ILE A 368 0.08 22.86 7.25
N SER A 369 -1.05 22.73 7.94
CA SER A 369 -2.36 22.92 7.31
C SER A 369 -3.32 23.70 8.20
N GLY A 370 -4.27 24.35 7.55
CA GLY A 370 -5.39 25.03 8.18
C GLY A 370 -6.70 24.65 7.50
N ASP A 371 -7.66 24.19 8.29
CA ASP A 371 -9.04 23.96 7.89
C ASP A 371 -9.93 25.04 8.47
N LEU A 372 -10.69 25.70 7.63
CA LEU A 372 -11.67 26.72 8.02
C LEU A 372 -13.06 26.27 7.60
N TYR A 373 -13.97 26.19 8.56
CA TYR A 373 -15.39 25.89 8.33
C TYR A 373 -16.21 27.14 8.56
N HIS A 374 -17.15 27.43 7.68
CA HIS A 374 -18.06 28.54 7.87
C HIS A 374 -19.47 28.19 7.37
N ARG A 375 -20.47 28.65 8.13
CA ARG A 375 -21.88 28.52 7.75
C ARG A 375 -22.50 29.92 7.64
N TRP A 376 -23.13 30.17 6.49
CA TRP A 376 -23.88 31.42 6.24
C TRP A 376 -25.25 31.06 5.65
N GLY A 377 -26.28 31.18 6.50
CA GLY A 377 -27.63 30.76 6.14
C GLY A 377 -27.70 29.29 5.80
N ASP A 378 -28.17 28.98 4.61
CA ASP A 378 -28.30 27.62 4.09
C ASP A 378 -27.03 27.07 3.46
N PHE A 379 -25.98 27.86 3.36
CA PHE A 379 -24.69 27.46 2.82
C PHE A 379 -23.75 26.99 3.92
N GLN A 380 -22.97 25.97 3.61
CA GLN A 380 -21.84 25.50 4.41
C GLN A 380 -20.59 25.47 3.54
N GLY A 381 -19.50 26.03 4.02
CA GLY A 381 -18.21 26.07 3.33
C GLY A 381 -17.10 25.46 4.17
N ASN A 382 -16.13 24.85 3.49
CA ASN A 382 -14.87 24.42 4.05
C ASN A 382 -13.75 24.84 3.11
N LEU A 383 -12.68 25.39 3.68
CA LEU A 383 -11.45 25.74 2.99
C LEU A 383 -10.28 25.06 3.69
N LEU A 384 -9.55 24.21 2.97
CA LEU A 384 -8.27 23.63 3.40
C LEU A 384 -7.13 24.30 2.65
N ILE A 385 -6.11 24.70 3.40
CA ILE A 385 -4.81 25.14 2.88
C ILE A 385 -3.74 24.28 3.53
N GLU A 386 -2.88 23.64 2.74
CA GLU A 386 -1.78 22.79 3.23
C GLU A 386 -0.49 23.12 2.48
N GLY A 387 0.56 23.46 3.23
CA GLY A 387 1.93 23.52 2.74
C GLY A 387 2.70 22.28 3.19
N PHE A 388 3.50 21.68 2.31
CA PHE A 388 4.31 20.51 2.61
C PHE A 388 5.72 20.62 2.05
N TYR A 389 6.66 19.98 2.75
CA TYR A 389 8.04 19.84 2.36
C TYR A 389 8.55 18.44 2.74
N THR A 390 9.13 17.71 1.77
CA THR A 390 9.77 16.42 1.99
C THR A 390 11.19 16.45 1.42
N SER A 391 12.17 16.11 2.25
CA SER A 391 13.56 15.92 1.87
C SER A 391 13.87 14.42 1.86
N LEU A 392 14.39 13.93 0.73
CA LEU A 392 14.91 12.59 0.56
C LEU A 392 16.43 12.61 0.62
N SER A 393 17.04 11.61 1.22
CA SER A 393 18.48 11.35 1.20
C SER A 393 18.76 9.90 0.88
N ASP A 394 19.94 9.64 0.33
CA ASP A 394 20.38 8.30 -0.05
C ASP A 394 19.44 7.61 -1.02
N VAL A 395 18.84 8.37 -1.97
CA VAL A 395 17.82 7.87 -2.89
C VAL A 395 18.36 6.80 -3.82
N PHE A 396 17.55 5.80 -4.11
CA PHE A 396 17.92 4.75 -5.04
C PHE A 396 17.90 5.28 -6.47
N ALA A 397 19.03 5.10 -7.15
CA ALA A 397 19.23 5.43 -8.55
C ALA A 397 19.84 4.24 -9.28
N LEU A 398 19.76 4.25 -10.61
CA LEU A 398 20.36 3.24 -11.47
C LEU A 398 21.51 3.85 -12.27
N ARG A 399 22.60 3.09 -12.38
CA ARG A 399 23.70 3.39 -13.30
C ARG A 399 24.08 2.15 -14.10
N GLN A 400 24.46 2.33 -15.34
CA GLN A 400 24.99 1.23 -16.12
C GLN A 400 26.38 0.86 -15.59
N LYS A 401 26.55 -0.41 -15.19
CA LYS A 401 27.79 -0.95 -14.64
C LYS A 401 28.67 -1.55 -15.72
N GLY A 402 28.05 -2.12 -16.75
CA GLY A 402 28.73 -2.78 -17.85
C GLY A 402 27.78 -3.66 -18.67
N GLU A 403 28.39 -4.55 -19.43
CA GLU A 403 27.71 -5.55 -20.25
C GLU A 403 28.32 -6.93 -19.97
N ARG A 404 27.50 -7.97 -19.91
CA ARG A 404 27.91 -9.36 -19.75
C ARG A 404 27.06 -10.25 -20.65
N ASP A 405 27.71 -10.94 -21.59
CA ASP A 405 27.06 -11.85 -22.54
C ASP A 405 25.92 -11.18 -23.35
N GLY A 406 26.11 -9.93 -23.77
CA GLY A 406 25.09 -9.16 -24.48
C GLY A 406 23.98 -8.58 -23.62
N ILE A 407 24.08 -8.72 -22.28
CA ILE A 407 23.11 -8.21 -21.31
C ILE A 407 23.67 -6.96 -20.65
N ILE A 408 22.93 -5.85 -20.69
CA ILE A 408 23.28 -4.63 -19.97
C ILE A 408 23.04 -4.85 -18.46
N ILE A 409 24.07 -4.65 -17.68
CA ILE A 409 23.97 -4.71 -16.22
C ILE A 409 23.86 -3.30 -15.67
N ASN A 410 22.71 -2.99 -15.08
CA ASN A 410 22.47 -1.79 -14.32
C ASN A 410 22.69 -2.08 -12.83
N GLU A 411 23.24 -1.15 -12.10
CA GLU A 411 23.46 -1.25 -10.65
C GLU A 411 22.59 -0.22 -9.93
N ARG A 412 21.79 -0.70 -8.97
CA ARG A 412 21.06 0.16 -8.04
C ARG A 412 22.00 0.61 -6.94
N TYR A 413 22.14 1.92 -6.77
CA TYR A 413 23.03 2.55 -5.79
C TYR A 413 22.33 3.73 -5.10
N ASN A 414 22.91 4.25 -4.02
CA ASN A 414 22.43 5.45 -3.35
C ASN A 414 22.98 6.71 -4.00
N GLU A 415 22.11 7.65 -4.34
CA GLU A 415 22.43 9.00 -4.79
C GLU A 415 22.07 10.03 -3.71
N LYS A 416 22.63 11.27 -3.82
CA LYS A 416 22.57 12.29 -2.77
C LYS A 416 21.17 12.64 -2.26
N GLY A 417 20.15 12.60 -3.10
CA GLY A 417 18.79 12.80 -2.69
C GLY A 417 17.97 13.76 -3.54
N ALA A 418 16.77 14.02 -3.07
CA ALA A 418 15.80 14.89 -3.71
C ALA A 418 15.00 15.69 -2.67
N LYS A 419 14.29 16.71 -3.10
CA LYS A 419 13.32 17.43 -2.28
C LYS A 419 12.04 17.64 -3.09
N VAL A 420 10.91 17.55 -2.40
CA VAL A 420 9.58 17.83 -2.95
C VAL A 420 8.89 18.79 -2.00
N TYR A 421 8.31 19.84 -2.53
CA TYR A 421 7.55 20.80 -1.74
C TYR A 421 6.40 21.39 -2.55
N GLY A 422 5.36 21.84 -1.87
CA GLY A 422 4.19 22.36 -2.54
C GLY A 422 3.14 22.94 -1.62
N LEU A 423 2.06 23.37 -2.27
CA LEU A 423 0.88 23.95 -1.65
C LEU A 423 -0.36 23.27 -2.22
N THR A 424 -1.27 22.84 -1.35
CA THR A 424 -2.61 22.34 -1.70
C THR A 424 -3.65 23.32 -1.20
N LEU A 425 -4.61 23.65 -2.05
CA LEU A 425 -5.79 24.42 -1.73
C LEU A 425 -7.02 23.61 -2.13
N GLU A 426 -7.92 23.34 -1.18
CA GLU A 426 -9.18 22.66 -1.44
C GLU A 426 -10.35 23.45 -0.87
N GLY A 427 -11.40 23.61 -1.65
CA GLY A 427 -12.64 24.28 -1.26
C GLY A 427 -13.85 23.39 -1.46
N LYS A 428 -14.74 23.38 -0.48
CA LYS A 428 -16.07 22.75 -0.57
C LYS A 428 -17.13 23.76 -0.22
N ILE A 429 -18.21 23.78 -0.96
CA ILE A 429 -19.41 24.54 -0.64
C ILE A 429 -20.63 23.66 -0.86
N ALA A 430 -21.52 23.64 0.12
CA ALA A 430 -22.77 22.92 0.05
C ALA A 430 -23.94 23.89 0.28
N TYR A 431 -24.99 23.78 -0.52
CA TYR A 431 -26.28 24.44 -0.35
C TYR A 431 -27.29 23.40 0.11
N ARG A 432 -27.66 23.42 1.39
CA ARG A 432 -28.51 22.40 2.04
C ARG A 432 -28.01 20.97 1.71
N SER A 433 -28.91 20.06 1.39
CA SER A 433 -28.63 18.72 0.86
C SER A 433 -28.77 18.62 -0.66
N LEU A 434 -28.98 19.76 -1.36
CA LEU A 434 -29.35 19.79 -2.77
C LEU A 434 -28.14 19.88 -3.71
N LEU A 435 -27.12 20.63 -3.33
CA LEU A 435 -25.95 20.87 -4.17
C LEU A 435 -24.69 20.87 -3.34
N GLN A 436 -23.66 20.18 -3.80
CA GLN A 436 -22.31 20.25 -3.26
C GLN A 436 -21.33 20.45 -4.41
N LEU A 437 -20.46 21.43 -4.26
CA LEU A 437 -19.34 21.69 -5.16
C LEU A 437 -18.05 21.51 -4.37
N GLN A 438 -17.07 20.87 -5.00
CA GLN A 438 -15.73 20.71 -4.47
C GLN A 438 -14.72 20.99 -5.58
N ALA A 439 -13.69 21.76 -5.26
CA ALA A 439 -12.57 22.04 -6.14
C ALA A 439 -11.28 21.99 -5.34
N GLY A 440 -10.20 21.52 -5.96
CA GLY A 440 -8.89 21.48 -5.35
C GLY A 440 -7.79 21.68 -6.38
N VAL A 441 -6.70 22.29 -5.95
CA VAL A 441 -5.49 22.46 -6.73
C VAL A 441 -4.27 22.18 -5.86
N THR A 442 -3.32 21.42 -6.40
CA THR A 442 -2.02 21.20 -5.79
C THR A 442 -0.94 21.68 -6.74
N MET A 443 -0.07 22.57 -6.26
CA MET A 443 1.13 23.01 -6.96
C MET A 443 2.33 22.43 -6.23
N GLN A 444 3.20 21.71 -6.95
CA GLN A 444 4.37 21.10 -6.35
C GLN A 444 5.59 21.20 -7.26
N LYS A 445 6.76 21.18 -6.63
CA LYS A 445 8.04 21.11 -7.31
C LYS A 445 8.89 20.00 -6.72
N ALA A 446 9.48 19.19 -7.60
CA ALA A 446 10.47 18.17 -7.25
C ALA A 446 11.83 18.57 -7.83
N GLU A 447 12.89 18.46 -7.04
CA GLU A 447 14.25 18.80 -7.44
C GLU A 447 15.23 17.77 -6.89
N TYR A 448 16.14 17.27 -7.74
CA TYR A 448 17.29 16.50 -7.27
C TYR A 448 18.33 17.43 -6.65
N LYS A 449 18.99 16.96 -5.58
CA LYS A 449 20.12 17.67 -4.98
C LYS A 449 21.31 17.54 -5.94
N GLN A 450 21.77 18.66 -6.49
CA GLN A 450 22.95 18.67 -7.37
C GLN A 450 24.20 18.23 -6.61
N ALA A 451 25.13 17.63 -7.35
CA ALA A 451 26.42 17.14 -6.88
C ALA A 451 27.31 18.24 -6.28
#